data_644bab1c36ca4df3e31d4a15b5b8ba0f
#
_entry.id   644bab1c36ca4df3e31d4a15b5b8ba0f
#
_cell.length_a   1.000
_cell.length_b   1.000
_cell.length_c   1.000
_cell.angle_alpha   90.00
_cell.angle_beta   90.00
_cell.angle_gamma   90.00
#
_symmetry.space_group_name_H-M   'P 1'
#
loop_
_entity.id
_entity.type
_entity.pdbx_description
1 polymer ?
#
loop_
_entity_poly.entity_id
_entity_poly.type
_entity_poly.pdbx_seq_one_letter_code
_entity_poly.pdbx_strand_id
1 'polypeptide(L)'
;MHNPQLNANGELAHLLSIDGLPRSILTQILDTASSFLEVSDRDVKKVPLLRGKSVFNLFFENSTRTRTTFEIAAKRLSADVINLDVARSSTAKGETLLDTIDNLVAMHADMFVVRHASSGAPYLIVEHLRRLGRSDVHVVNAGD
;
A
#
# COMPACT_ATOMS: atom_id res chain seq x y z
N MET A 1 1.83 -22.81 8.71
CA MET A 1 0.80 -21.92 8.15
C MET A 1 1.46 -20.79 7.39
N HIS A 2 0.88 -20.49 6.25
CA HIS A 2 1.40 -19.41 5.41
C HIS A 2 1.05 -18.04 5.99
N ASN A 3 2.06 -17.17 6.14
CA ASN A 3 1.84 -15.77 6.52
C ASN A 3 1.65 -14.93 5.26
N PRO A 4 0.47 -14.35 5.02
CA PRO A 4 0.21 -13.61 3.79
C PRO A 4 1.07 -12.33 3.65
N GLN A 5 1.68 -11.86 4.72
CA GLN A 5 2.52 -10.67 4.70
C GLN A 5 3.94 -10.95 4.19
N LEU A 6 4.35 -12.23 4.13
CA LEU A 6 5.70 -12.61 3.77
C LEU A 6 5.72 -13.38 2.46
N ASN A 7 6.79 -13.21 1.67
CA ASN A 7 7.03 -14.01 0.48
C ASN A 7 7.69 -15.36 0.84
N ALA A 8 7.99 -16.18 -0.17
CA ALA A 8 8.59 -17.49 0.02
C ALA A 8 9.98 -17.44 0.71
N ASN A 9 10.67 -16.31 0.61
CA ASN A 9 11.98 -16.10 1.22
C ASN A 9 11.90 -15.52 2.64
N GLY A 10 10.68 -15.33 3.17
CA GLY A 10 10.48 -14.72 4.48
C GLY A 10 10.63 -13.20 4.50
N GLU A 11 10.64 -12.56 3.33
CA GLU A 11 10.72 -11.11 3.21
C GLU A 11 9.32 -10.48 3.21
N LEU A 12 9.23 -9.22 3.64
CA LEU A 12 7.97 -8.49 3.68
C LEU A 12 7.44 -8.25 2.25
N ALA A 13 6.26 -8.78 1.98
CA ALA A 13 5.55 -8.56 0.73
C ALA A 13 4.40 -7.57 0.89
N HIS A 14 3.71 -7.63 2.03
CA HIS A 14 2.58 -6.77 2.36
C HIS A 14 2.61 -6.39 3.83
N LEU A 15 2.18 -5.18 4.16
CA LEU A 15 2.06 -4.74 5.55
C LEU A 15 0.58 -4.62 5.90
N LEU A 16 0.03 -5.66 6.50
CA LEU A 16 -1.40 -5.76 6.82
C LEU A 16 -1.67 -5.57 8.31
N SER A 17 -0.78 -6.05 9.15
CA SER A 17 -0.90 -6.00 10.61
C SER A 17 0.49 -6.13 11.24
N ILE A 18 0.67 -5.53 12.40
CA ILE A 18 1.87 -5.74 13.20
C ILE A 18 1.87 -7.16 13.77
N ASP A 19 0.68 -7.65 14.13
CA ASP A 19 0.52 -9.00 14.63
C ASP A 19 0.94 -10.03 13.56
N GLY A 20 1.74 -10.99 13.98
CA GLY A 20 2.26 -12.03 13.09
C GLY A 20 3.52 -11.68 12.32
N LEU A 21 4.02 -10.44 12.39
CA LEU A 21 5.29 -10.09 11.77
C LEU A 21 6.46 -10.46 12.69
N PRO A 22 7.55 -11.06 12.13
CA PRO A 22 8.77 -11.25 12.89
C PRO A 22 9.32 -9.93 13.43
N ARG A 23 9.87 -9.96 14.64
CA ARG A 23 10.47 -8.77 15.26
C ARG A 23 11.57 -8.17 14.38
N SER A 24 12.35 -9.01 13.68
CA SER A 24 13.40 -8.55 12.78
C SER A 24 12.87 -7.66 11.66
N ILE A 25 11.70 -7.97 11.12
CA ILE A 25 11.06 -7.17 10.08
C ILE A 25 10.57 -5.84 10.65
N LEU A 26 9.95 -5.86 11.84
CA LEU A 26 9.51 -4.62 12.50
C LEU A 26 10.69 -3.69 12.78
N THR A 27 11.79 -4.25 13.26
CA THR A 27 13.03 -3.50 13.52
C THR A 27 13.58 -2.91 12.22
N GLN A 28 13.58 -3.69 11.14
CA GLN A 28 14.02 -3.23 9.82
C GLN A 28 13.18 -2.07 9.31
N ILE A 29 11.86 -2.13 9.47
CA ILE A 29 10.95 -1.04 9.08
C ILE A 29 11.28 0.22 9.87
N LEU A 30 11.46 0.13 11.18
CA LEU A 30 11.77 1.27 12.04
C LEU A 30 13.14 1.87 11.74
N ASP A 31 14.15 1.03 11.51
CA ASP A 31 15.49 1.50 11.15
C ASP A 31 15.48 2.21 9.80
N THR A 32 14.77 1.66 8.83
CA THR A 32 14.61 2.29 7.51
C THR A 32 13.89 3.63 7.64
N ALA A 33 12.83 3.69 8.44
CA ALA A 33 12.10 4.92 8.69
C ALA A 33 13.01 5.99 9.31
N SER A 34 13.86 5.61 10.27
CA SER A 34 14.82 6.52 10.88
C SER A 34 15.79 7.10 9.85
N SER A 35 16.23 6.30 8.88
CA SER A 35 17.13 6.76 7.82
C SER A 35 16.49 7.83 6.93
N PHE A 36 15.16 7.87 6.84
CA PHE A 36 14.43 8.86 6.03
C PHE A 36 14.13 10.17 6.75
N LEU A 37 14.37 10.27 8.06
CA LEU A 37 14.14 11.52 8.80
C LEU A 37 14.96 12.67 8.22
N GLU A 38 16.18 12.40 7.80
CA GLU A 38 17.07 13.41 7.20
C GLU A 38 16.54 13.96 5.88
N VAL A 39 15.78 13.19 5.12
CA VAL A 39 15.23 13.64 3.83
C VAL A 39 14.28 14.81 4.04
N SER A 40 13.51 14.80 5.11
CA SER A 40 12.55 15.86 5.42
C SER A 40 13.23 17.19 5.80
N ASP A 41 14.48 17.14 6.21
CA ASP A 41 15.27 18.32 6.62
C ASP A 41 16.13 18.87 5.47
N ARG A 42 16.11 18.24 4.31
CA ARG A 42 16.87 18.69 3.13
C ARG A 42 16.13 19.82 2.39
N ASP A 43 16.88 20.62 1.64
CA ASP A 43 16.29 21.61 0.71
C ASP A 43 15.49 20.88 -0.38
N VAL A 44 16.04 19.80 -0.92
CA VAL A 44 15.33 18.91 -1.84
C VAL A 44 14.89 17.66 -1.06
N LYS A 45 13.59 17.58 -0.77
CA LYS A 45 12.99 16.53 0.08
C LYS A 45 12.58 15.33 -0.74
N LYS A 46 13.50 14.81 -1.58
CA LYS A 46 13.26 13.66 -2.44
C LYS A 46 14.46 12.74 -2.54
N VAL A 47 14.16 11.44 -2.66
CA VAL A 47 15.12 10.39 -3.01
C VAL A 47 14.50 9.49 -4.08
N PRO A 48 15.27 8.89 -5.00
CA PRO A 48 14.72 8.19 -6.17
C PRO A 48 14.40 6.71 -5.95
N LEU A 49 14.11 6.28 -4.72
CA LEU A 49 13.96 4.85 -4.39
C LEU A 49 12.76 4.18 -5.05
N LEU A 50 11.66 4.92 -5.26
CA LEU A 50 10.45 4.39 -5.90
C LEU A 50 10.19 5.02 -7.26
N ARG A 51 11.24 5.54 -7.90
CA ARG A 51 11.10 6.14 -9.21
C ARG A 51 10.60 5.10 -10.22
N GLY A 52 9.55 5.46 -10.96
CA GLY A 52 8.91 4.57 -11.92
C GLY A 52 7.90 3.60 -11.32
N LYS A 53 7.69 3.64 -10.00
CA LYS A 53 6.66 2.83 -9.33
C LYS A 53 5.38 3.65 -9.16
N SER A 54 4.24 2.98 -9.31
CA SER A 54 2.92 3.59 -9.17
C SER A 54 2.28 3.15 -7.86
N VAL A 55 1.96 4.13 -7.00
CA VAL A 55 1.31 3.91 -5.71
C VAL A 55 -0.12 4.45 -5.78
N PHE A 56 -1.09 3.59 -5.55
CA PHE A 56 -2.50 3.95 -5.52
C PHE A 56 -2.99 4.01 -4.08
N ASN A 57 -3.41 5.21 -3.65
CA ASN A 57 -4.06 5.38 -2.36
C ASN A 57 -5.56 5.17 -2.53
N LEU A 58 -6.06 4.04 -2.01
CA LEU A 58 -7.45 3.62 -2.11
C LEU A 58 -8.13 3.84 -0.76
N PHE A 59 -8.82 4.95 -0.64
CA PHE A 59 -9.47 5.30 0.62
C PHE A 59 -10.98 5.19 0.43
N PHE A 60 -11.56 4.16 1.05
CA PHE A 60 -13.00 3.89 1.07
C PHE A 60 -13.66 4.56 2.27
N GLU A 61 -12.88 5.12 3.19
CA GLU A 61 -13.32 5.96 4.28
C GLU A 61 -12.62 7.32 4.20
N ASN A 62 -13.30 8.34 4.69
CA ASN A 62 -12.74 9.69 4.72
C ASN A 62 -11.63 9.76 5.78
N SER A 63 -10.41 10.01 5.34
CA SER A 63 -9.27 10.27 6.22
C SER A 63 -8.24 11.13 5.48
N THR A 64 -8.49 12.42 5.48
CA THR A 64 -7.64 13.39 4.78
C THR A 64 -6.20 13.36 5.30
N ARG A 65 -6.03 13.30 6.62
CA ARG A 65 -4.70 13.27 7.24
C ARG A 65 -3.90 12.06 6.81
N THR A 66 -4.46 10.87 6.93
CA THR A 66 -3.78 9.61 6.58
C THR A 66 -3.46 9.56 5.09
N ARG A 67 -4.42 9.90 4.23
CA ARG A 67 -4.21 9.93 2.77
C ARG A 67 -3.09 10.90 2.39
N THR A 68 -3.12 12.10 2.95
CA THR A 68 -2.12 13.13 2.66
C THR A 68 -0.73 12.70 3.11
N THR A 69 -0.62 12.05 4.27
CA THR A 69 0.65 11.55 4.79
C THR A 69 1.25 10.50 3.84
N PHE A 70 0.46 9.54 3.39
CA PHE A 70 0.91 8.53 2.44
C PHE A 70 1.27 9.14 1.07
N GLU A 71 0.49 10.11 0.61
CA GLU A 71 0.79 10.83 -0.63
C GLU A 71 2.14 11.51 -0.56
N ILE A 72 2.41 12.27 0.51
CA ILE A 72 3.68 12.97 0.69
C ILE A 72 4.84 11.97 0.77
N ALA A 73 4.68 10.89 1.55
CA ALA A 73 5.72 9.89 1.72
C ALA A 73 6.10 9.24 0.37
N ALA A 74 5.12 8.82 -0.42
CA ALA A 74 5.36 8.21 -1.71
C ALA A 74 6.01 9.19 -2.70
N LYS A 75 5.56 10.45 -2.73
CA LYS A 75 6.15 11.48 -3.59
C LYS A 75 7.59 11.79 -3.22
N ARG A 76 7.93 11.80 -1.94
CA ARG A 76 9.30 11.99 -1.49
C ARG A 76 10.24 10.85 -1.87
N LEU A 77 9.70 9.67 -2.10
CA LEU A 77 10.43 8.52 -2.63
C LEU A 77 10.41 8.47 -4.16
N SER A 78 9.86 9.49 -4.81
CA SER A 78 9.77 9.66 -6.27
C SER A 78 8.81 8.69 -6.97
N ALA A 79 7.85 8.14 -6.24
CA ALA A 79 6.78 7.35 -6.83
C ALA A 79 5.78 8.25 -7.57
N ASP A 80 5.12 7.68 -8.58
CA ASP A 80 3.90 8.26 -9.14
C ASP A 80 2.74 7.91 -8.21
N VAL A 81 1.98 8.90 -7.75
CA VAL A 81 0.94 8.71 -6.76
C VAL A 81 -0.42 9.04 -7.35
N ILE A 82 -1.35 8.11 -7.21
CA ILE A 82 -2.73 8.28 -7.64
C ILE A 82 -3.64 8.12 -6.42
N ASN A 83 -4.40 9.17 -6.11
CA ASN A 83 -5.40 9.13 -5.05
C ASN A 83 -6.76 8.84 -5.66
N LEU A 84 -7.44 7.80 -5.17
CA LEU A 84 -8.76 7.43 -5.62
C LEU A 84 -9.76 7.47 -4.46
N ASP A 85 -10.85 8.18 -4.67
CA ASP A 85 -12.02 8.14 -3.80
C ASP A 85 -12.98 7.08 -4.36
N VAL A 86 -12.76 5.84 -3.96
CA VAL A 86 -13.46 4.69 -4.54
C VAL A 86 -14.90 4.61 -4.07
N ALA A 87 -15.22 5.16 -2.89
CA ALA A 87 -16.55 5.12 -2.32
C ALA A 87 -17.61 5.83 -3.17
N ARG A 88 -17.19 6.83 -3.93
CA ARG A 88 -18.10 7.65 -4.75
C ARG A 88 -18.18 7.23 -6.21
N SER A 89 -17.16 6.60 -6.75
CA SER A 89 -17.08 6.34 -8.20
C SER A 89 -17.47 4.92 -8.57
N SER A 90 -16.87 3.90 -7.95
CA SER A 90 -17.00 2.52 -8.39
C SER A 90 -18.16 1.80 -7.72
N THR A 91 -18.38 2.03 -6.42
CA THR A 91 -19.48 1.39 -5.67
C THR A 91 -20.84 1.83 -6.17
N ALA A 92 -20.98 3.10 -6.53
CA ALA A 92 -22.24 3.66 -7.08
C ALA A 92 -22.61 3.03 -8.43
N LYS A 93 -21.65 2.42 -9.14
CA LYS A 93 -21.86 1.74 -10.42
C LYS A 93 -21.97 0.23 -10.28
N GLY A 94 -22.02 -0.31 -9.06
CA GLY A 94 -22.10 -1.75 -8.80
C GLY A 94 -20.79 -2.50 -8.96
N GLU A 95 -19.67 -1.79 -9.07
CA GLU A 95 -18.35 -2.40 -9.15
C GLU A 95 -17.94 -2.94 -7.79
N THR A 96 -17.44 -4.18 -7.74
CA THR A 96 -16.91 -4.78 -6.50
C THR A 96 -15.52 -4.27 -6.20
N LEU A 97 -15.08 -4.47 -4.94
CA LEU A 97 -13.70 -4.17 -4.54
C LEU A 97 -12.69 -4.88 -5.44
N LEU A 98 -12.91 -6.16 -5.72
CA LEU A 98 -11.97 -6.95 -6.52
C LEU A 98 -11.97 -6.53 -7.99
N ASP A 99 -13.12 -6.10 -8.53
CA ASP A 99 -13.18 -5.54 -9.88
C ASP A 99 -12.35 -4.25 -9.97
N THR A 100 -12.43 -3.41 -8.97
CA THR A 100 -11.59 -2.20 -8.87
C THR A 100 -10.10 -2.58 -8.88
N ILE A 101 -9.72 -3.55 -8.07
CA ILE A 101 -8.32 -4.00 -8.02
C ILE A 101 -7.87 -4.54 -9.39
N ASP A 102 -8.68 -5.34 -10.06
CA ASP A 102 -8.36 -5.87 -11.40
C ASP A 102 -8.06 -4.74 -12.39
N ASN A 103 -8.89 -3.70 -12.39
CA ASN A 103 -8.69 -2.54 -13.27
C ASN A 103 -7.38 -1.82 -12.96
N LEU A 104 -7.08 -1.62 -11.69
CA LEU A 104 -5.86 -0.90 -11.27
C LEU A 104 -4.60 -1.71 -11.50
N VAL A 105 -4.65 -3.03 -11.35
CA VAL A 105 -3.55 -3.92 -11.70
C VAL A 105 -3.28 -3.86 -13.21
N ALA A 106 -4.34 -3.81 -14.02
CA ALA A 106 -4.21 -3.63 -15.46
C ALA A 106 -3.59 -2.28 -15.84
N MET A 107 -3.70 -1.28 -14.98
CA MET A 107 -3.04 0.03 -15.13
C MET A 107 -1.62 0.06 -14.55
N HIS A 108 -1.04 -1.10 -14.28
CA HIS A 108 0.33 -1.27 -13.78
C HIS A 108 0.57 -0.71 -12.37
N ALA A 109 -0.39 -0.88 -11.46
CA ALA A 109 -0.19 -0.57 -10.06
C ALA A 109 0.93 -1.43 -9.46
N ASP A 110 1.83 -0.81 -8.70
CA ASP A 110 2.89 -1.51 -7.96
C ASP A 110 2.54 -1.67 -6.49
N MET A 111 1.78 -0.73 -5.93
CA MET A 111 1.40 -0.75 -4.52
C MET A 111 0.00 -0.15 -4.34
N PHE A 112 -0.76 -0.78 -3.45
CA PHE A 112 -2.02 -0.24 -2.94
C PHE A 112 -1.87 0.13 -1.47
N VAL A 113 -2.22 1.36 -1.12
CA VAL A 113 -2.40 1.79 0.27
C VAL A 113 -3.91 1.85 0.50
N VAL A 114 -4.42 0.99 1.38
CA VAL A 114 -5.86 0.73 1.48
C VAL A 114 -6.39 1.12 2.86
N ARG A 115 -7.43 1.93 2.89
CA ARG A 115 -8.23 2.18 4.08
C ARG A 115 -9.70 1.88 3.78
N HIS A 116 -10.29 0.99 4.56
CA HIS A 116 -11.63 0.46 4.30
C HIS A 116 -12.41 0.32 5.61
N ALA A 117 -13.72 0.59 5.54
CA ALA A 117 -14.63 0.44 6.69
C ALA A 117 -14.78 -1.02 7.12
N SER A 118 -14.69 -1.95 6.18
CA SER A 118 -14.84 -3.37 6.47
C SER A 118 -13.51 -3.98 6.88
N SER A 119 -13.48 -4.57 8.05
CA SER A 119 -12.32 -5.30 8.54
C SER A 119 -11.99 -6.46 7.59
N GLY A 120 -10.72 -6.62 7.29
CA GLY A 120 -10.24 -7.69 6.41
C GLY A 120 -10.18 -7.34 4.93
N ALA A 121 -10.63 -6.16 4.50
CA ALA A 121 -10.57 -5.78 3.09
C ALA A 121 -9.14 -5.83 2.52
N PRO A 122 -8.09 -5.31 3.20
CA PRO A 122 -6.72 -5.46 2.70
C PRO A 122 -6.28 -6.93 2.54
N TYR A 123 -6.71 -7.81 3.42
CA TYR A 123 -6.41 -9.25 3.34
C TYR A 123 -7.09 -9.87 2.11
N LEU A 124 -8.31 -9.47 1.82
CA LEU A 124 -9.03 -9.94 0.64
C LEU A 124 -8.30 -9.54 -0.64
N ILE A 125 -7.79 -8.33 -0.70
CA ILE A 125 -6.99 -7.84 -1.83
C ILE A 125 -5.73 -8.67 -1.99
N VAL A 126 -5.00 -8.93 -0.91
CA VAL A 126 -3.78 -9.75 -0.93
C VAL A 126 -4.06 -11.15 -1.44
N GLU A 127 -5.14 -11.78 -0.95
CA GLU A 127 -5.53 -13.11 -1.41
C GLU A 127 -5.90 -13.11 -2.90
N HIS A 128 -6.58 -12.08 -3.36
CA HIS A 128 -6.92 -11.93 -4.77
C HIS A 128 -5.67 -11.78 -5.65
N LEU A 129 -4.71 -10.96 -5.23
CA LEU A 129 -3.43 -10.80 -5.93
C LEU A 129 -2.66 -12.12 -5.99
N ARG A 130 -2.68 -12.90 -4.92
CA ARG A 130 -2.06 -14.22 -4.86
C ARG A 130 -2.68 -15.15 -5.91
N ARG A 131 -4.00 -15.16 -6.01
CA ARG A 131 -4.72 -15.98 -7.02
C ARG A 131 -4.41 -15.56 -8.45
N LEU A 132 -4.15 -14.26 -8.66
CA LEU A 132 -3.75 -13.74 -9.97
C LEU A 132 -2.28 -14.00 -10.30
N GLY A 133 -1.50 -14.51 -9.34
CA GLY A 133 -0.07 -14.71 -9.51
C GLY A 133 0.74 -13.40 -9.53
N ARG A 134 0.20 -12.33 -8.95
CA ARG A 134 0.82 -10.99 -8.97
C ARG A 134 1.61 -10.75 -7.69
N SER A 135 2.77 -11.41 -7.57
CA SER A 135 3.70 -11.20 -6.44
C SER A 135 4.47 -9.89 -6.51
N ASP A 136 4.36 -9.17 -7.62
CA ASP A 136 4.99 -7.87 -7.86
C ASP A 136 4.15 -6.68 -7.37
N VAL A 137 2.95 -6.93 -6.85
CA VAL A 137 2.04 -5.90 -6.32
C VAL A 137 1.96 -6.02 -4.81
N HIS A 138 2.11 -4.91 -4.11
CA HIS A 138 2.21 -4.87 -2.65
C HIS A 138 1.04 -4.10 -2.05
N VAL A 139 0.62 -4.48 -0.84
CA VAL A 139 -0.50 -3.86 -0.13
C VAL A 139 -0.05 -3.38 1.24
N VAL A 140 -0.42 -2.15 1.56
CA VAL A 140 -0.25 -1.56 2.89
C VAL A 140 -1.63 -1.24 3.45
N ASN A 141 -1.92 -1.76 4.64
CA ASN A 141 -3.15 -1.47 5.36
C ASN A 141 -3.03 -0.11 6.07
N ALA A 142 -3.83 0.86 5.67
CA ALA A 142 -3.87 2.19 6.27
C ALA A 142 -5.05 2.36 7.25
N GLY A 143 -5.77 1.29 7.53
CA GLY A 143 -6.89 1.24 8.48
C GLY A 143 -8.08 0.44 7.93
N ASP A 144 -8.54 -0.52 8.73
CA ASP A 144 -9.73 -1.33 8.40
C ASP A 144 -10.60 -1.62 9.62
#